data_b00f3c8d15a6ab18dda4628242339e2e
#
_entry.id   b00f3c8d15a6ab18dda4628242339e2e
#
_cell.length_a   1.000
_cell.length_b   1.000
_cell.length_c   1.000
_cell.angle_alpha   90.00
_cell.angle_beta   90.00
_cell.angle_gamma   90.00
#
_symmetry.space_group_name_H-M   'P 1'
#
loop_
_entity.id
_entity.type
_entity.pdbx_description
1 polymer ?
#
loop_
_entity_poly.entity_id
_entity_poly.type
_entity_poly.pdbx_seq_one_letter_code
_entity_poly.pdbx_strand_id
1 'polypeptide(L)'
;MTQKHIPDFSRSQDFRIFLRDYLQAYPDDALTIKEEVSADQDPTSIVWELARQGKHPLLVFDQVRDLGARLVTNMFASRERVARMLGVEVQHLHEEYQARARRLVAPNVVATGPIMDAVQHSNFDLHTLPIIKHFATDRGPYITNAVIVAEHPDTGVGNMSYHRSTLHSATEIATSLHSRGHLWRLLQIAIERKQPLRIAMVIGAHPLFMLAGAARLPFGVDERHVAGGLFGAPLDVVRTPKYGIAVPASAEIVLEGVIDPEARVDEGPFGEFTGYSSDRSTNNLFKVETVLRRHDTILVDVVGGNSAEHLNLGRIPRESEMVEKLRERFPSVTAVHYPSSGTHFHAYVALKQMRQGEARQVMLGLLGWDPYLKTVVAVDEDVDITRDEEVLWAIATHLQPHQDVVIVDGLPGSALDPSASGVGTTSRMGLDATRGPKFDGIRAEISPDSIARAQQILAPL
;
A
#
# COMPACT_ATOMS: atom_id res chain seq x y z
N MET A 1 -10.67 -11.74 30.12
CA MET A 1 -11.18 -10.96 28.98
C MET A 1 -11.60 -11.96 27.91
N THR A 2 -12.88 -12.03 27.58
CA THR A 2 -13.37 -12.87 26.47
C THR A 2 -12.76 -12.34 25.18
N GLN A 3 -11.94 -13.15 24.51
CA GLN A 3 -11.39 -12.84 23.19
C GLN A 3 -12.58 -12.51 22.26
N LYS A 4 -12.69 -11.24 21.81
CA LYS A 4 -13.70 -10.85 20.84
C LYS A 4 -13.43 -11.67 19.58
N HIS A 5 -14.40 -12.46 19.16
CA HIS A 5 -14.31 -13.23 17.92
C HIS A 5 -14.19 -12.25 16.74
N ILE A 6 -13.06 -12.27 16.03
CA ILE A 6 -12.86 -11.50 14.80
C ILE A 6 -13.48 -12.31 13.67
N PRO A 7 -14.43 -11.75 12.89
CA PRO A 7 -15.00 -12.45 11.74
C PRO A 7 -13.93 -12.79 10.69
N ASP A 8 -14.12 -13.92 10.03
CA ASP A 8 -13.24 -14.34 8.94
C ASP A 8 -13.69 -13.68 7.62
N PHE A 9 -13.02 -12.59 7.26
CA PHE A 9 -13.29 -11.86 6.02
C PHE A 9 -12.65 -12.49 4.76
N SER A 10 -11.87 -13.57 4.91
CA SER A 10 -11.28 -14.29 3.78
C SER A 10 -12.19 -15.33 3.16
N ARG A 11 -13.36 -15.61 3.76
CA ARG A 11 -14.32 -16.64 3.29
C ARG A 11 -14.93 -16.34 1.92
N SER A 12 -15.03 -15.07 1.56
CA SER A 12 -15.50 -14.64 0.25
C SER A 12 -14.46 -13.75 -0.40
N GLN A 13 -14.26 -13.91 -1.69
CA GLN A 13 -13.36 -13.06 -2.49
C GLN A 13 -14.10 -11.87 -3.13
N ASP A 14 -15.41 -11.73 -2.86
CA ASP A 14 -16.23 -10.63 -3.36
C ASP A 14 -16.14 -9.42 -2.42
N PHE A 15 -15.68 -8.29 -2.98
CA PHE A 15 -15.59 -7.01 -2.27
C PHE A 15 -16.92 -6.58 -1.61
N ARG A 16 -18.05 -6.79 -2.29
CA ARG A 16 -19.37 -6.37 -1.78
C ARG A 16 -19.81 -7.18 -0.56
N ILE A 17 -19.46 -8.47 -0.54
CA ILE A 17 -19.67 -9.33 0.63
C ILE A 17 -18.77 -8.88 1.77
N PHE A 18 -17.49 -8.65 1.50
CA PHE A 18 -16.57 -8.08 2.50
C PHE A 18 -17.12 -6.77 3.08
N LEU A 19 -17.50 -5.81 2.24
CA LEU A 19 -17.99 -4.50 2.67
C LEU A 19 -19.22 -4.64 3.58
N ARG A 20 -20.23 -5.42 3.15
CA ARG A 20 -21.44 -5.68 3.93
C ARG A 20 -21.10 -6.26 5.32
N ASP A 21 -20.28 -7.30 5.33
CA ASP A 21 -19.97 -8.05 6.55
C ASP A 21 -19.09 -7.20 7.50
N TYR A 22 -18.19 -6.37 6.93
CA TYR A 22 -17.38 -5.44 7.71
C TYR A 22 -18.21 -4.34 8.36
N LEU A 23 -19.12 -3.70 7.60
CA LEU A 23 -20.02 -2.66 8.11
C LEU A 23 -20.94 -3.20 9.22
N GLN A 24 -21.35 -4.45 9.12
CA GLN A 24 -22.16 -5.11 10.14
C GLN A 24 -21.34 -5.42 11.41
N ALA A 25 -20.11 -5.91 11.25
CA ALA A 25 -19.27 -6.34 12.37
C ALA A 25 -18.63 -5.15 13.12
N TYR A 26 -18.33 -4.07 12.41
CA TYR A 26 -17.61 -2.91 12.93
C TYR A 26 -18.26 -1.58 12.52
N PRO A 27 -19.52 -1.32 12.93
CA PRO A 27 -20.24 -0.10 12.54
C PRO A 27 -19.55 1.18 13.04
N ASP A 28 -18.84 1.11 14.16
CA ASP A 28 -18.14 2.27 14.74
C ASP A 28 -16.80 2.59 14.03
N ASP A 29 -16.29 1.66 13.20
CA ASP A 29 -15.09 1.87 12.40
C ASP A 29 -15.41 2.26 10.93
N ALA A 30 -16.66 2.57 10.64
CA ALA A 30 -17.14 2.97 9.32
C ALA A 30 -18.02 4.20 9.40
N LEU A 31 -18.01 5.01 8.35
CA LEU A 31 -18.88 6.18 8.21
C LEU A 31 -19.50 6.21 6.81
N THR A 32 -20.83 6.21 6.75
CA THR A 32 -21.56 6.38 5.50
C THR A 32 -22.00 7.83 5.35
N ILE A 33 -21.54 8.48 4.28
CA ILE A 33 -21.90 9.83 3.88
C ILE A 33 -23.08 9.71 2.91
N LYS A 34 -24.24 10.22 3.31
CA LYS A 34 -25.47 10.19 2.53
C LYS A 34 -25.71 11.43 1.69
N GLU A 35 -25.08 12.53 2.12
CA GLU A 35 -25.08 13.80 1.40
C GLU A 35 -24.37 13.64 0.06
N GLU A 36 -24.89 14.30 -0.99
CA GLU A 36 -24.23 14.33 -2.27
C GLU A 36 -22.93 15.15 -2.17
N VAL A 37 -21.82 14.54 -2.60
CA VAL A 37 -20.50 15.17 -2.64
C VAL A 37 -20.02 15.31 -4.09
N SER A 38 -19.10 16.24 -4.34
CA SER A 38 -18.45 16.41 -5.65
C SER A 38 -17.35 15.37 -5.85
N ALA A 39 -17.22 14.86 -7.07
CA ALA A 39 -16.05 14.04 -7.47
C ALA A 39 -14.74 14.85 -7.49
N ASP A 40 -14.81 16.18 -7.46
CA ASP A 40 -13.65 17.07 -7.41
C ASP A 40 -13.29 17.37 -5.94
N GLN A 41 -12.42 16.57 -5.37
CA GLN A 41 -11.76 16.72 -4.06
C GLN A 41 -12.62 16.47 -2.80
N ASP A 42 -13.96 16.48 -2.84
CA ASP A 42 -14.75 16.35 -1.61
C ASP A 42 -14.43 15.06 -0.82
N PRO A 43 -14.36 13.85 -1.43
CA PRO A 43 -14.01 12.64 -0.68
C PRO A 43 -12.64 12.73 -0.03
N THR A 44 -11.64 13.25 -0.75
CA THR A 44 -10.29 13.48 -0.22
C THR A 44 -10.30 14.48 0.93
N SER A 45 -11.02 15.58 0.80
CA SER A 45 -11.14 16.62 1.84
C SER A 45 -11.75 16.06 3.12
N ILE A 46 -12.76 15.20 3.02
CA ILE A 46 -13.39 14.54 4.17
C ILE A 46 -12.40 13.59 4.84
N VAL A 47 -11.64 12.79 4.08
CA VAL A 47 -10.57 11.92 4.61
C VAL A 47 -9.55 12.74 5.39
N TRP A 48 -9.08 13.87 4.83
CA TRP A 48 -8.08 14.73 5.46
C TRP A 48 -8.60 15.42 6.72
N GLU A 49 -9.85 15.87 6.72
CA GLU A 49 -10.45 16.51 7.88
C GLU A 49 -10.65 15.51 9.03
N LEU A 50 -11.08 14.28 8.73
CA LEU A 50 -11.16 13.21 9.74
C LEU A 50 -9.78 12.84 10.28
N ALA A 51 -8.76 12.76 9.42
CA ALA A 51 -7.39 12.47 9.83
C ALA A 51 -6.82 13.53 10.76
N ARG A 52 -7.13 14.83 10.56
CA ARG A 52 -6.76 15.91 11.50
C ARG A 52 -7.39 15.74 12.90
N GLN A 53 -8.53 15.07 12.97
CA GLN A 53 -9.20 14.70 14.22
C GLN A 53 -8.70 13.37 14.81
N GLY A 54 -7.67 12.75 14.21
CA GLY A 54 -7.17 11.43 14.61
C GLY A 54 -8.10 10.28 14.27
N LYS A 55 -9.04 10.47 13.32
CA LYS A 55 -10.03 9.48 12.92
C LYS A 55 -9.75 8.96 11.52
N HIS A 56 -9.82 7.64 11.36
CA HIS A 56 -9.54 6.97 10.09
C HIS A 56 -10.62 5.92 9.76
N PRO A 57 -11.93 6.26 9.77
CA PRO A 57 -12.98 5.29 9.48
C PRO A 57 -12.92 4.81 8.01
N LEU A 58 -13.43 3.61 7.73
CA LEU A 58 -13.79 3.22 6.39
C LEU A 58 -14.92 4.13 5.91
N LEU A 59 -14.77 4.74 4.73
CA LEU A 59 -15.73 5.69 4.20
C LEU A 59 -16.53 5.10 3.06
N VAL A 60 -17.85 5.27 3.13
CA VAL A 60 -18.80 4.93 2.08
C VAL A 60 -19.57 6.18 1.68
N PHE A 61 -19.50 6.57 0.42
CA PHE A 61 -20.28 7.68 -0.14
C PHE A 61 -21.39 7.09 -0.99
N ASP A 62 -22.63 7.34 -0.59
CA ASP A 62 -23.80 6.81 -1.32
C ASP A 62 -24.05 7.57 -2.62
N GLN A 63 -23.73 8.87 -2.66
CA GLN A 63 -23.96 9.74 -3.80
C GLN A 63 -22.74 10.60 -4.07
N VAL A 64 -22.08 10.35 -5.20
CA VAL A 64 -21.00 11.22 -5.70
C VAL A 64 -21.47 11.79 -7.04
N ARG A 65 -21.56 13.13 -7.10
CA ARG A 65 -22.08 13.84 -8.27
C ARG A 65 -21.29 13.44 -9.52
N ASP A 66 -22.03 13.23 -10.60
CA ASP A 66 -21.52 12.91 -11.93
C ASP A 66 -20.79 11.56 -12.07
N LEU A 67 -20.68 10.76 -10.99
CA LEU A 67 -20.05 9.44 -11.08
C LEU A 67 -21.03 8.29 -11.39
N GLY A 68 -22.30 8.43 -11.04
CA GLY A 68 -23.30 7.37 -11.20
C GLY A 68 -22.97 6.08 -10.44
N ALA A 69 -22.10 6.16 -9.41
CA ALA A 69 -21.62 5.03 -8.64
C ALA A 69 -21.42 5.43 -7.16
N ARG A 70 -21.56 4.44 -6.27
CA ARG A 70 -21.09 4.58 -4.87
C ARG A 70 -19.57 4.58 -4.83
N LEU A 71 -19.00 5.28 -3.86
CA LEU A 71 -17.57 5.31 -3.63
C LEU A 71 -17.25 4.70 -2.25
N VAL A 72 -16.21 3.86 -2.19
CA VAL A 72 -15.63 3.37 -0.94
C VAL A 72 -14.15 3.71 -0.93
N THR A 73 -13.68 4.32 0.16
CA THR A 73 -12.27 4.70 0.31
C THR A 73 -11.84 4.65 1.79
N ASN A 74 -10.61 4.97 2.06
CA ASN A 74 -10.00 4.97 3.39
C ASN A 74 -9.91 3.56 4.01
N MET A 75 -9.92 2.52 3.18
CA MET A 75 -9.99 1.12 3.58
C MET A 75 -8.73 0.65 4.30
N PHE A 76 -7.56 1.13 3.89
CA PHE A 76 -6.27 0.77 4.49
C PHE A 76 -5.75 1.81 5.50
N ALA A 77 -6.54 2.81 5.85
CA ALA A 77 -6.09 3.91 6.70
C ALA A 77 -5.87 3.52 8.17
N SER A 78 -6.44 2.41 8.63
CA SER A 78 -6.26 1.86 9.98
C SER A 78 -5.54 0.52 9.92
N ARG A 79 -4.46 0.38 10.70
CA ARG A 79 -3.71 -0.89 10.83
C ARG A 79 -4.54 -1.95 11.54
N GLU A 80 -5.38 -1.55 12.50
CA GLU A 80 -6.35 -2.42 13.18
C GLU A 80 -7.34 -3.00 12.18
N ARG A 81 -7.80 -2.18 11.22
CA ARG A 81 -8.70 -2.65 10.15
C ARG A 81 -8.02 -3.67 9.26
N VAL A 82 -6.78 -3.43 8.85
CA VAL A 82 -6.02 -4.40 8.05
C VAL A 82 -5.76 -5.70 8.82
N ALA A 83 -5.46 -5.62 10.11
CA ALA A 83 -5.33 -6.80 10.98
C ALA A 83 -6.64 -7.60 11.04
N ARG A 84 -7.78 -6.93 11.19
CA ARG A 84 -9.12 -7.57 11.15
C ARG A 84 -9.40 -8.25 9.81
N MET A 85 -8.96 -7.67 8.68
CA MET A 85 -9.07 -8.32 7.36
C MET A 85 -8.32 -9.66 7.30
N LEU A 86 -7.25 -9.78 8.07
CA LEU A 86 -6.46 -11.01 8.23
C LEU A 86 -6.93 -11.86 9.41
N GLY A 87 -7.98 -11.48 10.12
CA GLY A 87 -8.54 -12.23 11.24
C GLY A 87 -7.70 -12.21 12.52
N VAL A 88 -6.85 -11.19 12.70
CA VAL A 88 -5.95 -11.07 13.88
C VAL A 88 -6.05 -9.70 14.55
N GLU A 89 -5.53 -9.59 15.77
CA GLU A 89 -5.29 -8.33 16.46
C GLU A 89 -4.08 -7.61 15.87
N VAL A 90 -4.02 -6.29 16.00
CA VAL A 90 -3.02 -5.42 15.32
C VAL A 90 -1.57 -5.77 15.66
N GLN A 91 -1.29 -6.23 16.88
CA GLN A 91 0.06 -6.66 17.29
C GLN A 91 0.57 -7.89 16.51
N HIS A 92 -0.33 -8.68 15.91
CA HIS A 92 0.00 -9.85 15.11
C HIS A 92 -0.08 -9.59 13.59
N LEU A 93 -0.36 -8.35 13.17
CA LEU A 93 -0.57 -7.98 11.77
C LEU A 93 0.59 -8.43 10.86
N HIS A 94 1.82 -8.11 11.25
CA HIS A 94 2.99 -8.41 10.41
C HIS A 94 3.30 -9.89 10.33
N GLU A 95 3.19 -10.59 11.45
CA GLU A 95 3.43 -12.03 11.52
C GLU A 95 2.41 -12.80 10.68
N GLU A 96 1.13 -12.44 10.79
CA GLU A 96 0.07 -13.09 10.03
C GLU A 96 0.15 -12.75 8.54
N TYR A 97 0.37 -11.47 8.19
CA TYR A 97 0.58 -11.09 6.80
C TYR A 97 1.71 -11.91 6.18
N GLN A 98 2.86 -11.99 6.84
CA GLN A 98 4.02 -12.70 6.35
C GLN A 98 3.77 -14.22 6.26
N ALA A 99 3.15 -14.80 7.27
CA ALA A 99 2.82 -16.22 7.28
C ALA A 99 1.89 -16.61 6.11
N ARG A 100 0.92 -15.75 5.78
CA ARG A 100 0.02 -15.97 4.63
C ARG A 100 0.70 -15.66 3.31
N ALA A 101 1.43 -14.55 3.19
CA ALA A 101 2.08 -14.15 1.94
C ALA A 101 3.11 -15.16 1.44
N ARG A 102 3.73 -15.91 2.35
CA ARG A 102 4.65 -17.01 2.01
C ARG A 102 3.96 -18.27 1.48
N ARG A 103 2.68 -18.46 1.79
CA ARG A 103 1.90 -19.60 1.28
C ARG A 103 1.42 -19.29 -0.13
N LEU A 104 2.29 -19.48 -1.11
CA LEU A 104 1.95 -19.25 -2.49
C LEU A 104 0.89 -20.25 -2.96
N VAL A 105 -0.34 -19.79 -3.19
CA VAL A 105 -1.47 -20.61 -3.63
C VAL A 105 -1.87 -20.19 -5.04
N ALA A 106 -1.72 -21.09 -6.00
CA ALA A 106 -2.04 -20.82 -7.39
C ALA A 106 -3.52 -20.45 -7.58
N PRO A 107 -3.84 -19.49 -8.46
CA PRO A 107 -5.23 -19.10 -8.74
C PRO A 107 -6.02 -20.24 -9.39
N ASN A 108 -7.33 -20.24 -9.16
CA ASN A 108 -8.29 -21.13 -9.80
C ASN A 108 -8.98 -20.40 -10.96
N VAL A 109 -8.86 -20.93 -12.18
CA VAL A 109 -9.52 -20.34 -13.34
C VAL A 109 -10.95 -20.82 -13.40
N VAL A 110 -11.90 -19.88 -13.24
CA VAL A 110 -13.33 -20.14 -13.36
C VAL A 110 -13.88 -19.70 -14.72
N ALA A 111 -14.97 -20.29 -15.17
CA ALA A 111 -15.52 -20.01 -16.49
C ALA A 111 -16.12 -18.59 -16.61
N THR A 112 -16.68 -18.05 -15.51
CA THR A 112 -17.31 -16.73 -15.46
C THR A 112 -17.29 -16.20 -14.03
N GLY A 113 -17.62 -14.93 -13.86
CA GLY A 113 -17.78 -14.26 -12.57
C GLY A 113 -18.45 -12.91 -12.72
N PRO A 114 -18.77 -12.21 -11.63
CA PRO A 114 -19.49 -10.93 -11.66
C PRO A 114 -18.84 -9.86 -12.53
N ILE A 115 -17.50 -9.87 -12.70
CA ILE A 115 -16.82 -8.94 -13.59
C ILE A 115 -17.25 -9.06 -15.06
N MET A 116 -17.84 -10.18 -15.44
CA MET A 116 -18.32 -10.45 -16.79
C MET A 116 -19.76 -9.97 -17.02
N ASP A 117 -20.41 -9.32 -16.07
CA ASP A 117 -21.80 -8.84 -16.19
C ASP A 117 -21.98 -7.90 -17.40
N ALA A 118 -21.01 -7.05 -17.69
CA ALA A 118 -20.99 -6.17 -18.85
C ALA A 118 -19.61 -6.15 -19.49
N VAL A 119 -19.52 -6.54 -20.77
CA VAL A 119 -18.28 -6.56 -21.56
C VAL A 119 -18.47 -5.68 -22.80
N GLN A 120 -17.59 -4.70 -22.98
CA GLN A 120 -17.63 -3.78 -24.11
C GLN A 120 -16.30 -3.82 -24.87
N HIS A 121 -16.32 -4.25 -26.12
CA HIS A 121 -15.14 -4.30 -27.02
C HIS A 121 -14.99 -3.06 -27.91
N SER A 122 -16.01 -2.21 -27.97
CA SER A 122 -16.03 -0.96 -28.74
C SER A 122 -17.13 -0.04 -28.22
N ASN A 123 -17.14 1.20 -28.68
CA ASN A 123 -18.16 2.20 -28.32
C ASN A 123 -18.25 2.47 -26.81
N PHE A 124 -17.14 2.34 -26.09
CA PHE A 124 -17.02 2.81 -24.72
C PHE A 124 -16.31 4.16 -24.68
N ASP A 125 -16.59 4.92 -23.63
CA ASP A 125 -15.90 6.18 -23.32
C ASP A 125 -15.39 6.09 -21.88
N LEU A 126 -14.06 6.13 -21.71
CA LEU A 126 -13.43 6.06 -20.40
C LEU A 126 -13.78 7.25 -19.49
N HIS A 127 -14.23 8.39 -20.06
CA HIS A 127 -14.71 9.53 -19.28
C HIS A 127 -16.01 9.21 -18.51
N THR A 128 -16.69 8.12 -18.84
CA THR A 128 -17.86 7.62 -18.10
C THR A 128 -17.50 6.76 -16.90
N LEU A 129 -16.21 6.44 -16.70
CA LEU A 129 -15.77 5.70 -15.53
C LEU A 129 -15.85 6.57 -14.27
N PRO A 130 -16.24 5.99 -13.14
CA PRO A 130 -16.29 6.71 -11.88
C PRO A 130 -14.87 6.94 -11.34
N ILE A 131 -14.25 8.05 -11.70
CA ILE A 131 -12.88 8.41 -11.26
C ILE A 131 -12.93 9.80 -10.65
N ILE A 132 -12.30 9.98 -9.50
CA ILE A 132 -12.29 11.24 -8.77
C ILE A 132 -10.98 12.01 -8.95
N LYS A 133 -11.04 13.33 -8.75
CA LYS A 133 -9.87 14.20 -8.63
C LYS A 133 -9.55 14.37 -7.15
N HIS A 134 -8.29 14.10 -6.75
CA HIS A 134 -7.91 14.09 -5.34
C HIS A 134 -7.43 15.45 -4.83
N PHE A 135 -6.59 16.14 -5.60
CA PHE A 135 -5.97 17.40 -5.18
C PHE A 135 -6.19 18.52 -6.20
N ALA A 136 -6.24 19.77 -5.70
CA ALA A 136 -6.35 20.96 -6.56
C ALA A 136 -5.21 21.05 -7.59
N THR A 137 -4.01 20.56 -7.20
CA THR A 137 -2.81 20.54 -8.02
C THR A 137 -2.78 19.42 -9.05
N ASP A 138 -3.63 18.40 -8.92
CA ASP A 138 -3.68 17.30 -9.87
C ASP A 138 -4.15 17.80 -11.25
N ARG A 139 -3.57 17.27 -12.31
CA ARG A 139 -3.95 17.58 -13.69
C ARG A 139 -5.44 17.31 -13.97
N GLY A 140 -6.00 16.28 -13.33
CA GLY A 140 -7.38 15.83 -13.50
C GLY A 140 -7.70 14.66 -12.60
N PRO A 141 -8.77 13.89 -12.87
CA PRO A 141 -9.07 12.65 -12.18
C PRO A 141 -7.96 11.61 -12.36
N TYR A 142 -7.62 10.92 -11.27
CA TYR A 142 -6.60 9.85 -11.25
C TYR A 142 -7.16 8.54 -10.74
N ILE A 143 -6.79 7.46 -11.40
CA ILE A 143 -6.98 6.08 -10.93
C ILE A 143 -5.80 5.75 -10.02
N THR A 144 -6.01 5.77 -8.73
CA THR A 144 -4.97 5.61 -7.71
C THR A 144 -4.90 4.20 -7.14
N ASN A 145 -6.00 3.45 -7.26
CA ASN A 145 -6.19 2.11 -6.70
C ASN A 145 -6.00 0.98 -7.70
N ALA A 146 -5.66 1.29 -8.96
CA ALA A 146 -5.57 0.29 -10.00
C ALA A 146 -4.40 -0.67 -9.78
N VAL A 147 -4.71 -1.97 -9.71
CA VAL A 147 -3.73 -3.04 -9.80
C VAL A 147 -3.58 -3.44 -11.27
N ILE A 148 -2.42 -3.16 -11.86
CA ILE A 148 -2.11 -3.58 -13.22
C ILE A 148 -1.59 -5.01 -13.17
N VAL A 149 -2.24 -5.88 -13.95
CA VAL A 149 -1.86 -7.28 -14.15
C VAL A 149 -1.24 -7.42 -15.53
N ALA A 150 -0.05 -8.01 -15.61
CA ALA A 150 0.60 -8.40 -16.85
C ALA A 150 1.19 -9.80 -16.71
N GLU A 151 1.43 -10.49 -17.82
CA GLU A 151 2.03 -11.82 -17.81
C GLU A 151 3.32 -11.82 -18.64
N HIS A 152 4.34 -12.51 -18.12
CA HIS A 152 5.60 -12.68 -18.85
C HIS A 152 5.33 -13.49 -20.14
N PRO A 153 5.74 -13.00 -21.32
CA PRO A 153 5.30 -13.58 -22.59
C PRO A 153 5.77 -15.02 -22.84
N ASP A 154 6.85 -15.46 -22.18
CA ASP A 154 7.37 -16.82 -22.36
C ASP A 154 6.90 -17.79 -21.28
N THR A 155 6.84 -17.31 -20.05
CA THR A 155 6.60 -18.18 -18.88
C THR A 155 5.16 -18.16 -18.42
N GLY A 156 4.38 -17.13 -18.80
CA GLY A 156 3.02 -16.90 -18.31
C GLY A 156 2.95 -16.45 -16.84
N VAL A 157 4.11 -16.28 -16.19
CA VAL A 157 4.14 -15.80 -14.79
C VAL A 157 3.60 -14.39 -14.75
N GLY A 158 2.62 -14.18 -13.87
CA GLY A 158 1.97 -12.88 -13.68
C GLY A 158 2.81 -11.92 -12.86
N ASN A 159 2.48 -10.65 -13.00
CA ASN A 159 2.89 -9.57 -12.13
C ASN A 159 1.69 -8.69 -11.82
N MET A 160 1.54 -8.29 -10.58
CA MET A 160 0.56 -7.30 -10.13
C MET A 160 1.28 -6.13 -9.47
N SER A 161 0.93 -4.89 -9.83
CA SER A 161 1.52 -3.70 -9.22
C SER A 161 0.63 -2.48 -9.37
N TYR A 162 0.80 -1.53 -8.43
CA TYR A 162 0.09 -0.24 -8.47
C TYR A 162 0.84 0.76 -9.34
N HIS A 163 0.09 1.44 -10.20
CA HIS A 163 0.61 2.53 -11.02
C HIS A 163 -0.43 3.64 -11.13
N ARG A 164 -0.08 4.84 -10.69
CA ARG A 164 -0.96 6.00 -10.88
C ARG A 164 -1.26 6.17 -12.36
N SER A 165 -2.50 6.43 -12.67
CA SER A 165 -2.97 6.51 -14.04
C SER A 165 -4.02 7.61 -14.17
N THR A 166 -4.02 8.33 -15.29
CA THR A 166 -5.03 9.37 -15.58
C THR A 166 -5.56 9.21 -16.99
N LEU A 167 -6.80 9.61 -17.20
CA LEU A 167 -7.42 9.55 -18.52
C LEU A 167 -6.68 10.48 -19.50
N HIS A 168 -6.33 9.96 -20.67
CA HIS A 168 -5.72 10.72 -21.76
C HIS A 168 -6.74 11.05 -22.86
N SER A 169 -7.60 10.09 -23.18
CA SER A 169 -8.68 10.21 -24.16
C SER A 169 -9.85 9.29 -23.81
N ALA A 170 -10.87 9.25 -24.66
CA ALA A 170 -12.00 8.33 -24.50
C ALA A 170 -11.59 6.83 -24.48
N THR A 171 -10.39 6.49 -24.97
CA THR A 171 -9.92 5.09 -25.09
C THR A 171 -8.50 4.89 -24.58
N GLU A 172 -7.85 5.90 -24.02
CA GLU A 172 -6.44 5.85 -23.67
C GLU A 172 -6.19 6.41 -22.26
N ILE A 173 -5.25 5.82 -21.56
CA ILE A 173 -4.83 6.15 -20.19
C ILE A 173 -3.32 6.42 -20.19
N ALA A 174 -2.91 7.52 -19.58
CA ALA A 174 -1.52 7.77 -19.26
C ALA A 174 -1.17 7.03 -17.94
N THR A 175 -0.19 6.14 -17.98
CA THR A 175 0.20 5.30 -16.85
C THR A 175 1.68 5.48 -16.50
N SER A 176 1.98 5.79 -15.25
CA SER A 176 3.35 5.98 -14.77
C SER A 176 3.97 4.64 -14.37
N LEU A 177 4.96 4.18 -15.12
CA LEU A 177 5.70 2.96 -14.81
C LEU A 177 7.01 3.29 -14.07
N HIS A 178 7.20 2.69 -12.92
CA HIS A 178 8.45 2.80 -12.17
C HIS A 178 9.61 2.09 -12.91
N SER A 179 10.68 2.81 -13.21
CA SER A 179 11.85 2.33 -13.97
C SER A 179 12.63 1.18 -13.32
N ARG A 180 12.24 0.71 -12.14
CA ARG A 180 12.86 -0.43 -11.44
C ARG A 180 11.86 -1.51 -11.08
N GLY A 181 10.58 -1.31 -11.41
CA GLY A 181 9.49 -2.25 -11.12
C GLY A 181 9.45 -3.43 -12.09
N HIS A 182 8.72 -4.47 -11.71
CA HIS A 182 8.56 -5.68 -12.53
C HIS A 182 7.80 -5.38 -13.82
N LEU A 183 6.74 -4.57 -13.76
CA LEU A 183 5.98 -4.17 -14.95
C LEU A 183 6.85 -3.41 -15.96
N TRP A 184 7.76 -2.57 -15.49
CA TRP A 184 8.74 -1.90 -16.37
C TRP A 184 9.68 -2.92 -17.04
N ARG A 185 10.12 -3.96 -16.30
CA ARG A 185 10.92 -5.06 -16.87
C ARG A 185 10.17 -5.81 -17.96
N LEU A 186 8.88 -6.10 -17.74
CA LEU A 186 8.02 -6.71 -18.76
C LEU A 186 7.88 -5.81 -19.99
N LEU A 187 7.79 -4.49 -19.79
CA LEU A 187 7.79 -3.52 -20.90
C LEU A 187 9.13 -3.55 -21.66
N GLN A 188 10.28 -3.66 -21.00
CA GLN A 188 11.57 -3.80 -21.70
C GLN A 188 11.61 -5.07 -22.57
N ILE A 189 11.12 -6.20 -22.08
CA ILE A 189 10.99 -7.44 -22.86
C ILE A 189 10.08 -7.22 -24.07
N ALA A 190 8.97 -6.50 -23.92
CA ALA A 190 8.07 -6.17 -25.02
C ALA A 190 8.77 -5.28 -26.08
N ILE A 191 9.55 -4.27 -25.64
CA ILE A 191 10.37 -3.41 -26.52
C ILE A 191 11.36 -4.24 -27.32
N GLU A 192 12.14 -5.12 -26.69
CA GLU A 192 13.10 -5.99 -27.35
C GLU A 192 12.45 -6.88 -28.42
N ARG A 193 11.20 -7.28 -28.19
CA ARG A 193 10.41 -8.10 -29.12
C ARG A 193 9.65 -7.31 -30.17
N LYS A 194 9.69 -5.97 -30.10
CA LYS A 194 8.89 -5.09 -30.94
C LYS A 194 7.39 -5.44 -30.90
N GLN A 195 6.88 -5.70 -29.70
CA GLN A 195 5.48 -6.06 -29.45
C GLN A 195 4.90 -5.17 -28.34
N PRO A 196 3.61 -4.84 -28.38
CA PRO A 196 2.97 -4.16 -27.28
C PRO A 196 2.91 -5.05 -26.03
N LEU A 197 3.03 -4.44 -24.86
CA LEU A 197 2.80 -5.12 -23.59
C LEU A 197 1.30 -5.24 -23.32
N ARG A 198 0.79 -6.46 -23.23
CA ARG A 198 -0.61 -6.73 -22.89
C ARG A 198 -0.81 -6.59 -21.40
N ILE A 199 -1.82 -5.85 -20.99
CA ILE A 199 -2.16 -5.63 -19.57
C ILE A 199 -3.66 -5.69 -19.33
N ALA A 200 -4.02 -5.95 -18.07
CA ALA A 200 -5.35 -5.72 -17.51
C ALA A 200 -5.23 -4.83 -16.28
N MET A 201 -5.96 -3.74 -16.22
CA MET A 201 -6.02 -2.82 -15.09
C MET A 201 -7.27 -3.14 -14.27
N VAL A 202 -7.09 -3.62 -13.05
CA VAL A 202 -8.16 -3.97 -12.11
C VAL A 202 -8.43 -2.79 -11.19
N ILE A 203 -9.64 -2.23 -11.24
CA ILE A 203 -10.08 -1.10 -10.43
C ILE A 203 -11.17 -1.57 -9.48
N GLY A 204 -10.81 -1.75 -8.21
CA GLY A 204 -11.71 -2.27 -7.19
C GLY A 204 -11.82 -3.80 -7.16
N ALA A 205 -11.37 -4.36 -6.05
CA ALA A 205 -11.45 -5.77 -5.73
C ALA A 205 -11.42 -5.95 -4.20
N HIS A 206 -11.53 -7.19 -3.74
CA HIS A 206 -11.41 -7.49 -2.31
C HIS A 206 -10.09 -6.95 -1.72
N PRO A 207 -10.08 -6.38 -0.49
CA PRO A 207 -8.88 -5.76 0.08
C PRO A 207 -7.67 -6.70 0.21
N LEU A 208 -7.86 -8.00 0.40
CA LEU A 208 -6.75 -8.96 0.40
C LEU A 208 -6.08 -9.09 -0.98
N PHE A 209 -6.84 -8.99 -2.08
CA PHE A 209 -6.26 -8.91 -3.42
C PHE A 209 -5.48 -7.59 -3.61
N MET A 210 -6.05 -6.49 -3.15
CA MET A 210 -5.41 -5.18 -3.22
C MET A 210 -4.10 -5.17 -2.40
N LEU A 211 -4.10 -5.76 -1.20
CA LEU A 211 -2.91 -5.90 -0.36
C LEU A 211 -1.83 -6.80 -1.02
N ALA A 212 -2.24 -7.87 -1.71
CA ALA A 212 -1.31 -8.71 -2.48
C ALA A 212 -0.67 -7.94 -3.65
N GLY A 213 -1.39 -7.01 -4.30
CA GLY A 213 -0.83 -6.14 -5.34
C GLY A 213 0.26 -5.19 -4.85
N ALA A 214 0.35 -4.97 -3.54
CA ALA A 214 1.42 -4.19 -2.89
C ALA A 214 2.57 -5.06 -2.36
N ALA A 215 2.49 -6.40 -2.48
CA ALA A 215 3.54 -7.31 -2.03
C ALA A 215 4.84 -7.06 -2.79
N ARG A 216 5.96 -7.27 -2.11
CA ARG A 216 7.30 -7.15 -2.68
C ARG A 216 7.90 -8.53 -2.86
N LEU A 217 8.04 -8.95 -4.10
CA LEU A 217 8.50 -10.28 -4.47
C LEU A 217 9.71 -10.20 -5.41
N PRO A 218 10.52 -11.26 -5.52
CA PRO A 218 11.48 -11.38 -6.60
C PRO A 218 10.79 -11.41 -7.97
N PHE A 219 11.44 -10.88 -8.99
CA PHE A 219 10.95 -10.98 -10.36
C PHE A 219 10.78 -12.45 -10.78
N GLY A 220 9.61 -12.77 -11.32
CA GLY A 220 9.26 -14.15 -11.69
C GLY A 220 8.45 -14.90 -10.63
N VAL A 221 8.06 -14.22 -9.56
CA VAL A 221 7.06 -14.73 -8.60
C VAL A 221 5.76 -13.95 -8.82
N ASP A 222 4.66 -14.66 -8.90
CA ASP A 222 3.34 -14.13 -9.24
C ASP A 222 2.58 -13.68 -7.99
N GLU A 223 2.24 -12.39 -7.89
CA GLU A 223 1.50 -11.82 -6.76
C GLU A 223 0.07 -12.38 -6.64
N ARG A 224 -0.50 -12.95 -7.70
CA ARG A 224 -1.80 -13.68 -7.61
C ARG A 224 -1.71 -14.89 -6.67
N HIS A 225 -0.53 -15.52 -6.58
CA HIS A 225 -0.29 -16.61 -5.64
C HIS A 225 -0.24 -16.10 -4.19
N VAL A 226 0.27 -14.88 -3.97
CA VAL A 226 0.20 -14.22 -2.66
C VAL A 226 -1.25 -13.93 -2.28
N ALA A 227 -2.06 -13.44 -3.23
CA ALA A 227 -3.48 -13.23 -2.98
C ALA A 227 -4.16 -14.53 -2.50
N GLY A 228 -3.90 -15.66 -3.18
CA GLY A 228 -4.38 -16.97 -2.74
C GLY A 228 -3.89 -17.34 -1.33
N GLY A 229 -2.65 -17.03 -1.00
CA GLY A 229 -2.10 -17.21 0.36
C GLY A 229 -2.81 -16.36 1.41
N LEU A 230 -3.08 -15.06 1.10
CA LEU A 230 -3.81 -14.15 2.00
C LEU A 230 -5.24 -14.61 2.23
N PHE A 231 -5.93 -15.14 1.22
CA PHE A 231 -7.24 -15.75 1.37
C PHE A 231 -7.21 -17.12 2.07
N GLY A 232 -6.06 -17.81 2.07
CA GLY A 232 -5.98 -19.21 2.49
C GLY A 232 -6.65 -20.19 1.53
N ALA A 233 -7.00 -19.76 0.31
CA ALA A 233 -7.64 -20.50 -0.76
C ALA A 233 -7.22 -19.98 -2.14
N PRO A 234 -7.30 -20.78 -3.22
CA PRO A 234 -7.04 -20.30 -4.58
C PRO A 234 -7.87 -19.05 -4.90
N LEU A 235 -7.23 -18.01 -5.46
CA LEU A 235 -7.95 -16.86 -6.00
C LEU A 235 -8.74 -17.28 -7.22
N ASP A 236 -10.06 -17.10 -7.21
CA ASP A 236 -10.90 -17.31 -8.39
C ASP A 236 -10.66 -16.20 -9.40
N VAL A 237 -10.20 -16.59 -10.59
CA VAL A 237 -9.89 -15.68 -11.69
C VAL A 237 -10.66 -16.07 -12.96
N VAL A 238 -11.04 -15.07 -13.76
CA VAL A 238 -11.52 -15.26 -15.13
C VAL A 238 -10.45 -14.81 -16.11
N ARG A 239 -10.45 -15.38 -17.31
CA ARG A 239 -9.61 -14.92 -18.40
C ARG A 239 -10.29 -13.76 -19.11
N THR A 240 -9.58 -12.65 -19.28
CA THR A 240 -10.08 -11.51 -20.06
C THR A 240 -10.34 -11.90 -21.52
N PRO A 241 -11.37 -11.30 -22.17
CA PRO A 241 -11.88 -11.81 -23.47
C PRO A 241 -10.89 -11.70 -24.62
N LYS A 242 -10.01 -10.70 -24.64
CA LYS A 242 -9.14 -10.41 -25.79
C LYS A 242 -7.77 -11.05 -25.64
N TYR A 243 -7.14 -10.92 -24.48
CA TYR A 243 -5.76 -11.36 -24.25
C TYR A 243 -5.63 -12.51 -23.28
N GLY A 244 -6.71 -12.94 -22.65
CA GLY A 244 -6.73 -14.08 -21.75
C GLY A 244 -5.97 -13.85 -20.44
N ILE A 245 -5.79 -12.59 -20.01
CA ILE A 245 -5.11 -12.26 -18.76
C ILE A 245 -6.00 -12.66 -17.57
N ALA A 246 -5.42 -13.35 -16.58
CA ALA A 246 -6.17 -13.81 -15.43
C ALA A 246 -6.38 -12.65 -14.43
N VAL A 247 -7.65 -12.28 -14.20
CA VAL A 247 -8.06 -11.20 -13.29
C VAL A 247 -9.09 -11.73 -12.29
N PRO A 248 -9.26 -11.11 -11.09
CA PRO A 248 -10.25 -11.57 -10.11
C PRO A 248 -11.65 -11.64 -10.70
N ALA A 249 -12.31 -12.77 -10.52
CA ALA A 249 -13.67 -13.01 -11.03
C ALA A 249 -14.72 -12.05 -10.45
N SER A 250 -14.45 -11.47 -9.27
CA SER A 250 -15.33 -10.57 -8.54
C SER A 250 -14.86 -9.11 -8.52
N ALA A 251 -13.93 -8.72 -9.40
CA ALA A 251 -13.51 -7.32 -9.54
C ALA A 251 -14.68 -6.40 -9.93
N GLU A 252 -14.59 -5.11 -9.63
CA GLU A 252 -15.64 -4.13 -9.96
C GLU A 252 -15.52 -3.63 -11.41
N ILE A 253 -14.28 -3.25 -11.83
CA ILE A 253 -13.96 -2.80 -13.18
C ILE A 253 -12.63 -3.44 -13.62
N VAL A 254 -12.54 -3.86 -14.86
CA VAL A 254 -11.29 -4.29 -15.50
C VAL A 254 -11.19 -3.65 -16.88
N LEU A 255 -10.06 -3.00 -17.12
CA LEU A 255 -9.72 -2.44 -18.43
C LEU A 255 -8.63 -3.31 -19.05
N GLU A 256 -8.90 -3.91 -20.18
CA GLU A 256 -7.97 -4.76 -20.91
C GLU A 256 -7.46 -4.07 -22.16
N GLY A 257 -6.17 -4.18 -22.45
CA GLY A 257 -5.57 -3.59 -23.64
C GLY A 257 -4.05 -3.72 -23.65
N VAL A 258 -3.39 -2.74 -24.25
CA VAL A 258 -1.95 -2.79 -24.48
C VAL A 258 -1.27 -1.47 -24.11
N ILE A 259 -0.05 -1.57 -23.57
CA ILE A 259 0.88 -0.45 -23.51
C ILE A 259 1.74 -0.48 -24.77
N ASP A 260 1.69 0.63 -25.53
CA ASP A 260 2.55 0.82 -26.67
C ASP A 260 3.98 1.14 -26.18
N PRO A 261 4.99 0.32 -26.54
CA PRO A 261 6.37 0.54 -26.11
C PRO A 261 6.99 1.85 -26.57
N GLU A 262 6.52 2.42 -27.68
CA GLU A 262 7.08 3.64 -28.29
C GLU A 262 6.29 4.90 -27.93
N ALA A 263 5.01 4.77 -27.59
CA ALA A 263 4.17 5.91 -27.24
C ALA A 263 4.52 6.46 -25.85
N ARG A 264 4.68 7.78 -25.80
CA ARG A 264 4.90 8.51 -24.56
C ARG A 264 3.98 9.71 -24.52
N VAL A 265 3.40 9.95 -23.35
CA VAL A 265 2.51 11.08 -23.10
C VAL A 265 2.94 11.83 -21.86
N ASP A 266 2.65 13.10 -21.83
CA ASP A 266 2.86 13.92 -20.65
C ASP A 266 1.79 13.61 -19.60
N GLU A 267 2.24 13.34 -18.38
CA GLU A 267 1.38 13.08 -17.21
C GLU A 267 1.88 13.91 -16.03
N GLY A 268 1.00 14.21 -15.12
CA GLY A 268 1.24 15.08 -13.98
C GLY A 268 0.80 16.51 -14.24
N PRO A 269 0.78 17.36 -13.20
CA PRO A 269 1.18 17.05 -11.83
C PRO A 269 0.23 16.09 -11.10
N PHE A 270 0.74 15.43 -10.04
CA PHE A 270 0.00 14.50 -9.18
C PHE A 270 0.48 14.58 -7.72
N GLY A 271 -0.44 14.55 -6.77
CA GLY A 271 -0.15 14.57 -5.34
C GLY A 271 0.47 13.26 -4.84
N GLU A 272 1.77 13.30 -4.48
CA GLU A 272 2.56 12.13 -4.09
C GLU A 272 2.55 11.85 -2.59
N PHE A 273 2.99 10.62 -2.21
CA PHE A 273 3.13 10.18 -0.81
C PHE A 273 4.04 11.09 0.04
N THR A 274 4.86 11.91 -0.59
CA THR A 274 5.73 12.88 0.09
C THR A 274 4.97 14.10 0.61
N GLY A 275 3.69 14.27 0.25
CA GLY A 275 2.90 15.45 0.54
C GLY A 275 3.13 16.62 -0.43
N TYR A 276 3.95 16.39 -1.46
CA TYR A 276 4.21 17.36 -2.53
C TYR A 276 3.61 16.86 -3.84
N SER A 277 3.28 17.79 -4.72
CA SER A 277 2.90 17.47 -6.09
C SER A 277 4.15 17.11 -6.88
N SER A 278 4.13 15.98 -7.57
CA SER A 278 5.20 15.65 -8.50
C SER A 278 5.06 16.52 -9.74
N ASP A 279 6.22 16.89 -10.29
CA ASP A 279 6.26 17.50 -11.60
C ASP A 279 5.78 16.53 -12.69
N ARG A 280 5.57 17.08 -13.85
CA ARG A 280 5.29 16.38 -15.06
C ARG A 280 6.33 15.30 -15.35
N SER A 281 5.90 14.10 -15.65
CA SER A 281 6.75 12.99 -16.11
C SER A 281 6.27 12.50 -17.48
N THR A 282 7.17 11.83 -18.20
CA THR A 282 6.83 11.16 -19.45
C THR A 282 6.36 9.75 -19.12
N ASN A 283 5.12 9.45 -19.46
CA ASN A 283 4.50 8.18 -19.10
C ASN A 283 4.12 7.35 -20.32
N ASN A 284 3.83 6.10 -20.06
CA ASN A 284 3.41 5.15 -21.06
C ASN A 284 1.93 5.33 -21.38
N LEU A 285 1.58 5.17 -22.65
CA LEU A 285 0.21 5.19 -23.12
C LEU A 285 -0.36 3.76 -23.06
N PHE A 286 -1.40 3.58 -22.27
CA PHE A 286 -2.20 2.36 -22.23
C PHE A 286 -3.44 2.56 -23.09
N LYS A 287 -3.53 1.86 -24.21
CA LYS A 287 -4.69 1.81 -25.07
C LYS A 287 -5.65 0.75 -24.59
N VAL A 288 -6.81 1.16 -24.12
CA VAL A 288 -7.89 0.26 -23.70
C VAL A 288 -8.63 -0.27 -24.91
N GLU A 289 -8.91 -1.56 -24.92
CA GLU A 289 -9.56 -2.24 -26.03
C GLU A 289 -10.78 -3.04 -25.61
N THR A 290 -10.90 -3.33 -24.30
CA THR A 290 -12.07 -3.97 -23.70
C THR A 290 -12.31 -3.41 -22.32
N VAL A 291 -13.54 -3.09 -22.00
CA VAL A 291 -14.00 -2.69 -20.67
C VAL A 291 -14.90 -3.78 -20.12
N LEU A 292 -14.57 -4.32 -18.96
CA LEU A 292 -15.40 -5.25 -18.20
C LEU A 292 -15.83 -4.54 -16.92
N ARG A 293 -17.07 -4.70 -16.52
CA ARG A 293 -17.57 -4.13 -15.26
C ARG A 293 -18.77 -4.90 -14.71
N ARG A 294 -18.94 -4.84 -13.41
CA ARG A 294 -20.14 -5.33 -12.75
C ARG A 294 -21.31 -4.37 -12.99
N HIS A 295 -22.52 -4.91 -12.94
CA HIS A 295 -23.71 -4.05 -12.80
C HIS A 295 -23.63 -3.30 -11.46
N ASP A 296 -24.15 -2.06 -11.43
CA ASP A 296 -24.15 -1.20 -10.24
C ASP A 296 -22.73 -1.07 -9.61
N THR A 297 -21.77 -0.75 -10.46
CA THR A 297 -20.35 -0.64 -10.10
C THR A 297 -20.13 0.20 -8.83
N ILE A 298 -19.30 -0.29 -7.92
CA ILE A 298 -18.80 0.48 -6.79
C ILE A 298 -17.39 0.93 -7.12
N LEU A 299 -17.12 2.23 -7.06
CA LEU A 299 -15.75 2.73 -7.09
C LEU A 299 -15.09 2.41 -5.76
N VAL A 300 -14.06 1.59 -5.80
CA VAL A 300 -13.13 1.45 -4.68
C VAL A 300 -11.96 2.36 -4.97
N ASP A 301 -11.68 3.31 -4.11
CA ASP A 301 -10.63 4.30 -4.30
C ASP A 301 -9.58 4.20 -3.20
N VAL A 302 -8.38 4.66 -3.46
CA VAL A 302 -7.31 4.87 -2.48
C VAL A 302 -6.90 6.33 -2.54
N VAL A 303 -7.21 7.09 -1.51
CA VAL A 303 -6.79 8.49 -1.44
C VAL A 303 -5.27 8.59 -1.50
N GLY A 304 -4.78 9.20 -2.57
CA GLY A 304 -3.35 9.40 -2.81
C GLY A 304 -2.68 10.37 -1.83
N GLY A 305 -1.48 10.81 -2.16
CA GLY A 305 -0.72 11.74 -1.35
C GLY A 305 -0.20 11.14 -0.03
N ASN A 306 0.04 11.98 0.95
CA ASN A 306 0.48 11.58 2.29
C ASN A 306 -0.71 11.16 3.17
N SER A 307 -1.60 10.32 2.64
CA SER A 307 -2.73 9.76 3.38
C SER A 307 -2.33 8.50 4.15
N ALA A 308 -2.99 8.24 5.28
CA ALA A 308 -2.76 7.01 6.03
C ALA A 308 -3.07 5.75 5.21
N GLU A 309 -4.07 5.81 4.33
CA GLU A 309 -4.46 4.72 3.45
C GLU A 309 -3.36 4.36 2.45
N HIS A 310 -2.88 5.33 1.69
CA HIS A 310 -1.80 5.15 0.71
C HIS A 310 -0.53 4.61 1.38
N LEU A 311 -0.16 5.23 2.51
CA LEU A 311 1.05 4.84 3.22
C LEU A 311 0.94 3.42 3.79
N ASN A 312 -0.17 3.04 4.43
CA ASN A 312 -0.34 1.71 5.04
C ASN A 312 -0.37 0.60 3.99
N LEU A 313 -1.03 0.83 2.85
CA LEU A 313 -1.06 -0.15 1.75
C LEU A 313 0.36 -0.52 1.30
N GLY A 314 1.28 0.44 1.23
CA GLY A 314 2.67 0.20 0.87
C GLY A 314 3.56 -0.28 2.03
N ARG A 315 3.32 0.21 3.26
CA ARG A 315 4.18 -0.03 4.43
C ARG A 315 4.00 -1.41 5.04
N ILE A 316 2.76 -1.90 5.17
CA ILE A 316 2.49 -3.18 5.83
C ILE A 316 3.24 -4.34 5.16
N PRO A 317 3.17 -4.52 3.83
CA PRO A 317 4.00 -5.52 3.14
C PRO A 317 5.50 -5.27 3.30
N ARG A 318 5.94 -4.01 3.25
CA ARG A 318 7.35 -3.63 3.35
C ARG A 318 7.95 -3.89 4.72
N GLU A 319 7.27 -3.52 5.79
CA GLU A 319 7.69 -3.78 7.17
C GLU A 319 7.87 -5.28 7.40
N SER A 320 6.91 -6.08 6.94
CA SER A 320 6.95 -7.55 7.06
C SER A 320 8.14 -8.13 6.30
N GLU A 321 8.42 -7.67 5.08
CA GLU A 321 9.59 -8.08 4.29
C GLU A 321 10.91 -7.71 4.99
N MET A 322 11.02 -6.48 5.51
CA MET A 322 12.27 -6.00 6.12
C MET A 322 12.57 -6.70 7.45
N VAL A 323 11.58 -6.94 8.28
CA VAL A 323 11.74 -7.74 9.51
C VAL A 323 12.31 -9.11 9.18
N GLU A 324 11.79 -9.78 8.18
CA GLU A 324 12.23 -11.10 7.78
C GLU A 324 13.68 -11.10 7.29
N LYS A 325 14.00 -10.25 6.32
CA LYS A 325 15.36 -10.13 5.78
C LYS A 325 16.40 -9.81 6.84
N LEU A 326 16.03 -8.95 7.80
CA LEU A 326 16.93 -8.63 8.90
C LEU A 326 17.12 -9.81 9.83
N ARG A 327 16.03 -10.49 10.24
CA ARG A 327 16.10 -11.62 11.18
C ARG A 327 16.91 -12.81 10.66
N GLU A 328 17.01 -12.99 9.35
CA GLU A 328 17.90 -14.00 8.75
C GLU A 328 19.37 -13.84 9.18
N ARG A 329 19.83 -12.59 9.40
CA ARG A 329 21.20 -12.28 9.79
C ARG A 329 21.34 -11.74 11.21
N PHE A 330 20.31 -11.08 11.70
CA PHE A 330 20.28 -10.38 12.98
C PHE A 330 19.07 -10.83 13.81
N PRO A 331 19.19 -11.98 14.51
CA PRO A 331 18.08 -12.49 15.34
C PRO A 331 17.67 -11.55 16.48
N SER A 332 18.49 -10.53 16.75
CA SER A 332 18.20 -9.44 17.70
C SER A 332 17.06 -8.52 17.25
N VAL A 333 16.75 -8.46 15.96
CA VAL A 333 15.69 -7.60 15.44
C VAL A 333 14.31 -8.12 15.86
N THR A 334 13.59 -7.32 16.64
CA THR A 334 12.26 -7.66 17.14
C THR A 334 11.15 -7.09 16.26
N ALA A 335 11.31 -5.85 15.76
CA ALA A 335 10.33 -5.20 14.90
C ALA A 335 10.97 -4.14 13.99
N VAL A 336 10.29 -3.84 12.88
CA VAL A 336 10.57 -2.68 12.00
C VAL A 336 9.26 -1.94 11.79
N HIS A 337 9.29 -0.62 11.85
CA HIS A 337 8.14 0.23 11.62
C HIS A 337 8.49 1.40 10.72
N TYR A 338 7.61 1.69 9.74
CA TYR A 338 7.69 2.89 8.90
C TYR A 338 6.64 3.90 9.40
N PRO A 339 7.04 4.95 10.14
CA PRO A 339 6.11 5.88 10.76
C PRO A 339 5.38 6.73 9.73
N SER A 340 4.16 7.14 10.05
CA SER A 340 3.37 8.03 9.20
C SER A 340 4.02 9.40 9.02
N SER A 341 4.64 9.90 10.06
CA SER A 341 5.38 11.17 10.10
C SER A 341 6.56 11.22 9.13
N GLY A 342 7.17 10.07 8.84
CA GLY A 342 8.34 9.94 7.97
C GLY A 342 8.00 9.55 6.52
N THR A 343 6.74 9.50 6.15
CA THR A 343 6.27 9.02 4.83
C THR A 343 6.82 7.62 4.51
N HIS A 344 7.53 7.41 3.41
CA HIS A 344 8.29 6.20 3.11
C HIS A 344 9.81 6.39 3.34
N PHE A 345 10.24 7.54 3.84
CA PHE A 345 11.66 7.88 3.97
C PHE A 345 12.27 7.53 5.32
N HIS A 346 11.44 7.25 6.34
CA HIS A 346 11.91 6.86 7.67
C HIS A 346 11.55 5.42 8.00
N ALA A 347 12.42 4.76 8.77
CA ALA A 347 12.12 3.49 9.42
C ALA A 347 12.72 3.48 10.84
N TYR A 348 11.99 2.85 11.76
CA TYR A 348 12.44 2.54 13.10
C TYR A 348 12.67 1.03 13.21
N VAL A 349 13.71 0.62 13.93
CA VAL A 349 14.02 -0.78 14.18
C VAL A 349 14.28 -1.01 15.66
N ALA A 350 13.54 -1.94 16.25
CA ALA A 350 13.70 -2.36 17.63
C ALA A 350 14.61 -3.60 17.73
N LEU A 351 15.50 -3.59 18.68
CA LEU A 351 16.56 -4.60 18.85
C LEU A 351 16.64 -5.07 20.31
N LYS A 352 16.84 -6.37 20.51
CA LYS A 352 17.11 -6.97 21.81
C LYS A 352 18.54 -7.47 21.86
N GLN A 353 19.16 -7.43 23.05
CA GLN A 353 20.46 -8.06 23.36
C GLN A 353 21.46 -8.10 22.19
N MET A 354 21.99 -6.95 21.82
CA MET A 354 22.88 -6.79 20.69
C MET A 354 24.35 -6.99 21.05
N ARG A 355 25.15 -7.40 20.05
CA ARG A 355 26.58 -7.21 20.08
C ARG A 355 26.93 -5.75 19.83
N GLN A 356 28.05 -5.28 20.39
CA GLN A 356 28.51 -3.92 20.12
C GLN A 356 28.67 -3.69 18.60
N GLY A 357 28.05 -2.62 18.09
CA GLY A 357 28.06 -2.25 16.67
C GLY A 357 27.03 -2.98 15.80
N GLU A 358 26.22 -3.91 16.33
CA GLU A 358 25.21 -4.64 15.57
C GLU A 358 24.07 -3.70 15.09
N ALA A 359 23.63 -2.76 15.93
CA ALA A 359 22.64 -1.75 15.54
C ALA A 359 23.07 -1.00 14.27
N ARG A 360 24.36 -0.63 14.19
CA ARG A 360 24.92 0.04 13.02
C ARG A 360 24.87 -0.83 11.76
N GLN A 361 25.12 -2.14 11.86
CA GLN A 361 25.01 -3.07 10.74
C GLN A 361 23.56 -3.24 10.28
N VAL A 362 22.62 -3.33 11.23
CA VAL A 362 21.18 -3.40 10.93
C VAL A 362 20.70 -2.15 10.20
N MET A 363 21.07 -0.96 10.69
CA MET A 363 20.75 0.31 10.03
C MET A 363 21.30 0.37 8.60
N LEU A 364 22.57 0.01 8.41
CA LEU A 364 23.18 -0.02 7.07
C LEU A 364 22.50 -1.04 6.15
N GLY A 365 22.06 -2.18 6.67
CA GLY A 365 21.25 -3.16 5.94
C GLY A 365 19.96 -2.54 5.41
N LEU A 366 19.16 -1.90 6.27
CA LEU A 366 17.92 -1.23 5.89
C LEU A 366 18.19 -0.12 4.85
N LEU A 367 19.18 0.76 5.11
CA LEU A 367 19.53 1.84 4.20
C LEU A 367 20.04 1.33 2.84
N GLY A 368 20.66 0.16 2.78
CA GLY A 368 21.14 -0.45 1.53
C GLY A 368 20.05 -1.17 0.75
N TRP A 369 19.09 -1.78 1.43
CA TRP A 369 18.06 -2.61 0.78
C TRP A 369 16.83 -1.82 0.33
N ASP A 370 16.39 -0.83 1.12
CA ASP A 370 15.23 -0.02 0.76
C ASP A 370 15.65 1.29 0.08
N PRO A 371 15.35 1.45 -1.24
CA PRO A 371 15.77 2.64 -1.99
C PRO A 371 15.07 3.93 -1.56
N TYR A 372 13.99 3.85 -0.79
CA TYR A 372 13.27 5.03 -0.30
C TYR A 372 13.83 5.57 1.01
N LEU A 373 14.39 4.70 1.87
CA LEU A 373 14.83 5.13 3.20
C LEU A 373 15.92 6.19 3.15
N LYS A 374 15.70 7.26 3.88
CA LYS A 374 16.67 8.35 4.14
C LYS A 374 17.13 8.33 5.59
N THR A 375 16.26 7.93 6.52
CA THR A 375 16.59 7.88 7.94
C THR A 375 16.18 6.55 8.53
N VAL A 376 17.08 5.91 9.26
CA VAL A 376 16.79 4.74 10.08
C VAL A 376 17.16 5.03 11.51
N VAL A 377 16.27 4.79 12.46
CA VAL A 377 16.53 4.91 13.90
C VAL A 377 16.51 3.51 14.51
N ALA A 378 17.59 3.12 15.16
CA ALA A 378 17.67 1.90 15.95
C ALA A 378 17.43 2.21 17.43
N VAL A 379 16.56 1.44 18.08
CA VAL A 379 16.20 1.57 19.50
C VAL A 379 16.21 0.21 20.19
N ASP A 380 16.21 0.18 21.52
CA ASP A 380 16.02 -1.06 22.29
C ASP A 380 14.56 -1.55 22.22
N GLU A 381 14.34 -2.85 22.45
CA GLU A 381 13.02 -3.50 22.32
C GLU A 381 11.94 -2.98 23.28
N ASP A 382 12.31 -2.28 24.35
CA ASP A 382 11.40 -1.67 25.31
C ASP A 382 10.88 -0.28 24.89
N VAL A 383 11.35 0.23 23.75
CA VAL A 383 10.84 1.46 23.13
C VAL A 383 9.75 1.09 22.13
N ASP A 384 8.56 1.64 22.31
CA ASP A 384 7.45 1.43 21.38
C ASP A 384 7.69 2.20 20.08
N ILE A 385 8.15 1.48 19.04
CA ILE A 385 8.45 2.07 17.73
C ILE A 385 7.21 2.45 16.92
N THR A 386 6.01 2.13 17.40
CA THR A 386 4.75 2.58 16.75
C THR A 386 4.36 4.00 17.18
N ARG A 387 5.06 4.55 18.17
CA ARG A 387 4.85 5.88 18.74
C ARG A 387 6.06 6.77 18.52
N ASP A 388 5.90 7.78 17.69
CA ASP A 388 6.98 8.74 17.38
C ASP A 388 7.59 9.38 18.64
N GLU A 389 6.75 9.68 19.65
CA GLU A 389 7.20 10.30 20.89
C GLU A 389 8.19 9.42 21.65
N GLU A 390 8.02 8.10 21.68
CA GLU A 390 8.92 7.16 22.32
C GLU A 390 10.26 7.09 21.59
N VAL A 391 10.24 7.07 20.27
CA VAL A 391 11.48 7.05 19.44
C VAL A 391 12.23 8.37 19.54
N LEU A 392 11.52 9.50 19.49
CA LEU A 392 12.15 10.82 19.67
C LEU A 392 12.71 10.98 21.09
N TRP A 393 12.05 10.45 22.11
CA TRP A 393 12.60 10.39 23.46
C TRP A 393 13.88 9.56 23.52
N ALA A 394 13.94 8.40 22.89
CA ALA A 394 15.14 7.57 22.83
C ALA A 394 16.29 8.31 22.12
N ILE A 395 16.03 8.98 20.99
CA ILE A 395 17.03 9.84 20.31
C ILE A 395 17.55 10.91 21.25
N ALA A 396 16.67 11.58 22.00
CA ALA A 396 17.05 12.69 22.87
C ALA A 396 17.88 12.26 24.10
N THR A 397 17.70 11.02 24.57
CA THR A 397 18.27 10.57 25.86
C THR A 397 19.37 9.52 25.72
N HIS A 398 19.43 8.76 24.62
CA HIS A 398 20.41 7.68 24.45
C HIS A 398 21.51 8.05 23.44
N LEU A 399 21.24 8.91 22.46
CA LEU A 399 22.12 9.16 21.31
C LEU A 399 23.17 10.25 21.61
N GLN A 400 24.42 9.98 21.22
CA GLN A 400 25.50 10.98 21.16
C GLN A 400 25.90 11.21 19.69
N PRO A 401 25.57 12.36 19.07
CA PRO A 401 25.67 12.55 17.61
C PRO A 401 27.04 12.24 17.00
N HIS A 402 28.14 12.52 17.73
CA HIS A 402 29.51 12.30 17.22
C HIS A 402 29.91 10.82 17.18
N GLN A 403 29.18 9.92 17.86
CA GLN A 403 29.44 8.48 17.91
C GLN A 403 28.36 7.65 17.22
N ASP A 404 27.11 8.07 17.36
CA ASP A 404 25.95 7.22 17.11
C ASP A 404 25.22 7.57 15.79
N VAL A 405 25.71 8.58 15.06
CA VAL A 405 25.21 8.94 13.74
C VAL A 405 26.06 8.34 12.63
N VAL A 406 25.40 7.72 11.66
CA VAL A 406 26.03 7.24 10.42
C VAL A 406 25.43 7.99 9.24
N ILE A 407 26.29 8.59 8.42
CA ILE A 407 25.88 9.23 7.17
C ILE A 407 26.49 8.46 6.01
N VAL A 408 25.68 8.16 4.98
CA VAL A 408 26.12 7.49 3.76
C VAL A 408 25.66 8.31 2.57
N ASP A 409 26.61 8.87 1.85
CA ASP A 409 26.35 9.70 0.68
C ASP A 409 26.34 8.91 -0.63
N GLY A 410 25.73 9.48 -1.66
CA GLY A 410 25.80 8.98 -3.04
C GLY A 410 25.00 7.73 -3.32
N LEU A 411 24.07 7.34 -2.45
CA LEU A 411 23.17 6.22 -2.71
C LEU A 411 22.05 6.61 -3.68
N PRO A 412 21.53 5.66 -4.50
CA PRO A 412 20.39 5.93 -5.37
C PRO A 412 19.20 6.43 -4.55
N GLY A 413 18.64 7.57 -4.92
CA GLY A 413 17.47 8.19 -4.29
C GLY A 413 16.17 7.97 -5.06
N SER A 414 15.07 8.37 -4.43
CA SER A 414 13.78 8.46 -5.10
C SER A 414 13.69 9.76 -5.90
N ALA A 415 13.22 9.70 -7.14
CA ALA A 415 12.89 10.90 -7.91
C ALA A 415 11.75 11.73 -7.28
N LEU A 416 11.01 11.15 -6.34
CA LEU A 416 9.93 11.81 -5.60
C LEU A 416 10.42 12.50 -4.33
N ASP A 417 11.72 12.42 -3.99
CA ASP A 417 12.32 13.14 -2.86
C ASP A 417 12.47 14.63 -3.22
N PRO A 418 11.69 15.55 -2.63
CA PRO A 418 11.74 16.95 -2.99
C PRO A 418 13.02 17.64 -2.54
N SER A 419 13.80 17.00 -1.67
CA SER A 419 15.08 17.53 -1.19
C SER A 419 16.29 17.00 -1.95
N ALA A 420 16.10 16.03 -2.87
CA ALA A 420 17.18 15.50 -3.67
C ALA A 420 17.59 16.49 -4.77
N SER A 421 18.86 16.84 -4.85
CA SER A 421 19.39 17.69 -5.92
C SER A 421 19.59 16.90 -7.20
N GLY A 422 18.62 16.88 -8.11
CA GLY A 422 18.70 16.58 -9.56
C GLY A 422 19.56 15.44 -10.13
N VAL A 423 20.39 14.76 -9.33
CA VAL A 423 21.43 13.82 -9.81
C VAL A 423 21.03 12.34 -9.57
N GLY A 424 19.81 12.08 -9.08
CA GLY A 424 19.33 10.70 -8.82
C GLY A 424 20.01 10.02 -7.62
N THR A 425 20.80 10.74 -6.84
CA THR A 425 21.44 10.27 -5.61
C THR A 425 20.96 11.05 -4.40
N THR A 426 21.00 10.41 -3.24
CA THR A 426 20.63 11.01 -1.95
C THR A 426 21.63 10.63 -0.87
N SER A 427 21.71 11.44 0.17
CA SER A 427 22.38 11.11 1.42
C SER A 427 21.39 10.40 2.35
N ARG A 428 21.87 9.42 3.11
CA ARG A 428 21.08 8.64 4.07
C ARG A 428 21.72 8.66 5.44
N MET A 429 20.89 8.55 6.49
CA MET A 429 21.33 8.66 7.87
C MET A 429 20.80 7.51 8.71
N GLY A 430 21.68 6.94 9.54
CA GLY A 430 21.33 6.03 10.63
C GLY A 430 21.56 6.71 11.97
N LEU A 431 20.61 6.58 12.89
CA LEU A 431 20.66 7.07 14.26
C LEU A 431 20.61 5.88 15.22
N ASP A 432 21.72 5.59 15.90
CA ASP A 432 21.79 4.55 16.93
C ASP A 432 21.35 5.15 18.27
N ALA A 433 20.07 5.02 18.59
CA ALA A 433 19.47 5.44 19.84
C ALA A 433 19.28 4.26 20.80
N THR A 434 20.11 3.21 20.66
CA THR A 434 20.15 2.11 21.63
C THR A 434 21.03 2.49 22.82
N ARG A 435 20.75 1.86 23.97
CA ARG A 435 21.56 2.05 25.18
C ARG A 435 22.90 1.31 25.03
N GLY A 436 23.97 2.07 24.96
CA GLY A 436 25.31 1.52 24.90
C GLY A 436 25.71 0.83 26.23
N PRO A 437 26.83 0.07 26.24
CA PRO A 437 27.24 -0.73 27.39
C PRO A 437 27.62 0.10 28.65
N LYS A 438 27.78 1.42 28.50
CA LYS A 438 28.03 2.35 29.61
C LYS A 438 26.80 3.11 30.07
N PHE A 439 25.63 2.81 29.47
CA PHE A 439 24.39 3.47 29.87
C PHE A 439 23.92 2.91 31.22
N ASP A 440 23.81 3.76 32.22
CA ASP A 440 23.41 3.43 33.59
C ASP A 440 22.08 4.06 34.01
N GLY A 441 21.39 4.73 33.08
CA GLY A 441 20.10 5.34 33.31
C GLY A 441 19.01 4.30 33.58
N ILE A 442 18.27 4.49 34.68
CA ILE A 442 17.10 3.67 35.00
C ILE A 442 15.85 4.45 34.57
N ARG A 443 15.03 3.82 33.72
CA ARG A 443 13.75 4.41 33.29
C ARG A 443 12.84 4.58 34.50
N ALA A 444 12.23 5.75 34.67
CA ALA A 444 11.23 5.97 35.69
C ALA A 444 9.94 5.24 35.31
N GLU A 445 9.49 4.34 36.16
CA GLU A 445 8.31 3.53 35.93
C GLU A 445 7.24 3.73 37.01
N ILE A 446 5.97 3.59 36.63
CA ILE A 446 4.84 3.55 37.54
C ILE A 446 4.55 2.08 37.84
N SER A 447 4.38 1.77 39.13
CA SER A 447 4.12 0.39 39.54
C SER A 447 2.84 -0.19 38.88
N PRO A 448 2.83 -1.47 38.51
CA PRO A 448 1.65 -2.12 37.91
C PRO A 448 0.38 -1.94 38.72
N ASP A 449 0.48 -2.00 40.05
CA ASP A 449 -0.67 -1.80 40.96
C ASP A 449 -1.25 -0.38 40.88
N SER A 450 -0.39 0.63 40.67
CA SER A 450 -0.84 2.01 40.52
C SER A 450 -1.49 2.22 39.16
N ILE A 451 -0.96 1.59 38.09
CA ILE A 451 -1.59 1.60 36.77
C ILE A 451 -2.96 0.93 36.81
N ALA A 452 -3.08 -0.25 37.46
CA ALA A 452 -4.35 -0.96 37.60
C ALA A 452 -5.39 -0.12 38.36
N ARG A 453 -4.99 0.57 39.45
CA ARG A 453 -5.88 1.47 40.16
C ARG A 453 -6.32 2.64 39.29
N ALA A 454 -5.41 3.26 38.54
CA ALA A 454 -5.76 4.35 37.64
C ALA A 454 -6.78 3.90 36.58
N GLN A 455 -6.58 2.71 35.97
CA GLN A 455 -7.53 2.14 35.03
C GLN A 455 -8.92 1.91 35.62
N GLN A 456 -8.99 1.42 36.87
CA GLN A 456 -10.27 1.27 37.58
C GLN A 456 -10.98 2.61 37.85
N ILE A 457 -10.22 3.64 38.19
CA ILE A 457 -10.76 5.00 38.44
C ILE A 457 -11.28 5.61 37.13
N LEU A 458 -10.60 5.38 35.99
CA LEU A 458 -10.97 5.97 34.71
C LEU A 458 -12.03 5.16 33.95
N ALA A 459 -12.28 3.90 34.31
CA ALA A 459 -13.24 3.03 33.61
C ALA A 459 -14.69 3.56 33.56
N PRO A 460 -15.19 4.39 34.52
CA PRO A 460 -16.53 4.97 34.45
C PRO A 460 -16.62 6.27 33.63
N LEU A 461 -15.47 6.85 33.22
CA LEU A 461 -15.39 8.08 32.42
C LEU A 461 -15.39 7.79 30.91
#